data_b0686b57862fecd8e3060020a72b402e
#
_entry.id   b0686b57862fecd8e3060020a72b402e
#
_cell.length_a   1.000
_cell.length_b   1.000
_cell.length_c   1.000
_cell.angle_alpha   90.00
_cell.angle_beta   90.00
_cell.angle_gamma   90.00
#
_symmetry.space_group_name_H-M   'P 1'
#
loop_
_entity.id
_entity.type
_entity.pdbx_description
1 polymer ?
#
loop_
_entity_poly.entity_id
_entity_poly.type
_entity_poly.pdbx_seq_one_letter_code
_entity_poly.pdbx_strand_id
1 'polypeptide(L)'
;QIDEHVGKTIHNVSGLSVEERRMLIDWIDDGAINDDDIDPLARLEFADSEFTLGEPDLVLDIPPQKIPATGVIDYRYVPVNLNLDRDVWLQAMEFAPGDRQVLHHIIAYETKPAGKSKSKRGDSSGQGENIGGFAPGRQPDVFHDNSGKLITAGSNLLLQMHYTTSGRETTDATKIGLFFHDKPPKHIMSGGVAGQTRFMVPPGAKEHKLSGTKLVERDAY
;
A
#
# COMPACT_ATOMS: atom_id res chain seq x y z
N GLN A 1 -17.88 -1.06 3.50
CA GLN A 1 -18.71 -2.17 2.98
C GLN A 1 -18.79 -1.98 1.48
N ILE A 2 -18.13 -2.84 0.71
CA ILE A 2 -18.24 -2.84 -0.76
C ILE A 2 -19.50 -3.60 -1.08
N ASP A 3 -20.41 -2.95 -1.79
CA ASP A 3 -21.66 -3.60 -2.22
C ASP A 3 -21.32 -4.59 -3.34
N GLU A 4 -21.44 -5.88 -3.07
CA GLU A 4 -21.14 -6.98 -4.01
C GLU A 4 -22.00 -6.97 -5.27
N HIS A 5 -23.05 -6.13 -5.30
CA HIS A 5 -23.98 -6.05 -6.43
C HIS A 5 -23.69 -4.92 -7.41
N VAL A 6 -22.68 -4.09 -7.14
CA VAL A 6 -22.35 -2.94 -7.99
C VAL A 6 -20.92 -3.07 -8.52
N GLY A 7 -20.78 -3.63 -9.71
CA GLY A 7 -19.54 -3.61 -10.46
C GLY A 7 -18.95 -4.98 -10.79
N LYS A 8 -17.82 -4.96 -11.49
CA LYS A 8 -17.02 -6.15 -11.78
C LYS A 8 -16.26 -6.60 -10.51
N THR A 9 -15.92 -7.86 -10.43
CA THR A 9 -15.06 -8.41 -9.36
C THR A 9 -13.81 -7.54 -9.19
N ILE A 10 -13.62 -7.02 -7.98
CA ILE A 10 -12.40 -6.29 -7.63
C ILE A 10 -11.34 -7.33 -7.28
N HIS A 11 -10.18 -7.26 -7.96
CA HIS A 11 -9.05 -8.13 -7.66
C HIS A 11 -8.38 -7.71 -6.33
N ASN A 12 -7.80 -8.69 -5.62
CA ASN A 12 -7.09 -8.49 -4.35
C ASN A 12 -7.95 -7.94 -3.20
N VAL A 13 -9.25 -8.26 -3.18
CA VAL A 13 -10.08 -8.02 -2.00
C VAL A 13 -9.79 -9.12 -0.99
N SER A 14 -9.15 -8.75 0.12
CA SER A 14 -9.03 -9.64 1.27
C SER A 14 -10.32 -9.58 2.08
N GLY A 15 -10.95 -10.71 2.28
CA GLY A 15 -12.17 -10.82 3.08
C GLY A 15 -12.57 -12.28 3.22
N LEU A 16 -13.34 -12.58 4.24
CA LEU A 16 -13.90 -13.92 4.42
C LEU A 16 -14.95 -14.20 3.34
N SER A 17 -14.92 -15.39 2.77
CA SER A 17 -16.04 -15.92 1.96
C SER A 17 -17.32 -15.96 2.77
N VAL A 18 -18.45 -16.16 2.09
CA VAL A 18 -19.75 -16.29 2.75
C VAL A 18 -19.74 -17.47 3.72
N GLU A 19 -19.13 -18.57 3.33
CA GLU A 19 -19.01 -19.81 4.10
C GLU A 19 -18.12 -19.61 5.33
N GLU A 20 -16.94 -18.99 5.17
CA GLU A 20 -16.03 -18.69 6.28
C GLU A 20 -16.64 -17.71 7.27
N ARG A 21 -17.36 -16.70 6.79
CA ARG A 21 -18.09 -15.76 7.64
C ARG A 21 -19.17 -16.46 8.45
N ARG A 22 -19.92 -17.38 7.82
CA ARG A 22 -20.94 -18.16 8.49
C ARG A 22 -20.33 -19.07 9.54
N MET A 23 -19.28 -19.79 9.20
CA MET A 23 -18.53 -20.65 10.14
C MET A 23 -18.04 -19.86 11.36
N LEU A 24 -17.51 -18.66 11.16
CA LEU A 24 -17.07 -17.79 12.25
C LEU A 24 -18.24 -17.33 13.13
N ILE A 25 -19.38 -16.99 12.53
CA ILE A 25 -20.59 -16.58 13.28
C ILE A 25 -21.14 -17.77 14.08
N ASP A 26 -21.28 -18.94 13.46
CA ASP A 26 -21.77 -20.15 14.12
C ASP A 26 -20.83 -20.52 15.31
N TRP A 27 -19.51 -20.44 15.13
CA TRP A 27 -18.54 -20.68 16.20
C TRP A 27 -18.68 -19.67 17.36
N ILE A 28 -18.95 -18.38 17.08
CA ILE A 28 -19.16 -17.36 18.12
C ILE A 28 -20.48 -17.64 18.85
N ASP A 29 -21.55 -17.98 18.13
CA ASP A 29 -22.89 -18.28 18.70
C ASP A 29 -22.86 -19.53 19.56
N ASP A 30 -22.02 -20.52 19.25
CA ASP A 30 -21.72 -21.71 20.04
C ASP A 30 -20.84 -21.44 21.27
N GLY A 31 -20.46 -20.19 21.51
CA GLY A 31 -19.68 -19.77 22.68
C GLY A 31 -18.17 -19.73 22.47
N ALA A 32 -17.72 -19.72 21.22
CA ALA A 32 -16.29 -19.62 20.83
C ALA A 32 -15.42 -20.68 21.52
N ILE A 33 -15.91 -21.90 21.60
CA ILE A 33 -15.27 -23.01 22.30
C ILE A 33 -13.97 -23.37 21.58
N ASN A 34 -12.88 -23.52 22.34
CA ASN A 34 -11.67 -24.13 21.82
C ASN A 34 -11.86 -25.66 21.89
N ASP A 35 -11.99 -26.28 20.71
CA ASP A 35 -12.23 -27.71 20.54
C ASP A 35 -10.93 -28.54 20.37
N ASP A 36 -9.79 -27.88 20.31
CA ASP A 36 -8.48 -28.49 20.20
C ASP A 36 -7.68 -28.34 21.53
N ASP A 37 -7.14 -29.44 22.01
CA ASP A 37 -6.21 -29.43 23.15
C ASP A 37 -4.87 -28.74 22.82
N ILE A 38 -4.63 -28.46 21.55
CA ILE A 38 -3.39 -27.86 21.04
C ILE A 38 -3.75 -26.63 20.18
N ASP A 39 -3.29 -25.47 20.64
CA ASP A 39 -3.42 -24.23 19.87
C ASP A 39 -2.76 -24.38 18.48
N PRO A 40 -3.54 -24.41 17.38
CA PRO A 40 -2.96 -24.55 16.05
C PRO A 40 -2.07 -23.35 15.68
N LEU A 41 -2.29 -22.17 16.29
CA LEU A 41 -1.45 -20.98 16.07
C LEU A 41 -0.06 -21.12 16.70
N ALA A 42 0.07 -21.92 17.77
CA ALA A 42 1.37 -22.19 18.41
C ALA A 42 2.32 -23.01 17.51
N ARG A 43 1.79 -23.62 16.44
CA ARG A 43 2.57 -24.39 15.45
C ARG A 43 2.88 -23.63 14.18
N LEU A 44 2.42 -22.38 14.06
CA LEU A 44 2.73 -21.57 12.89
C LEU A 44 4.21 -21.17 12.92
N GLU A 45 4.97 -21.78 12.03
CA GLU A 45 6.31 -21.31 11.70
C GLU A 45 6.15 -20.18 10.68
N PHE A 46 6.49 -18.98 11.09
CA PHE A 46 6.62 -17.86 10.14
C PHE A 46 7.96 -17.99 9.43
N ALA A 47 7.96 -17.91 8.12
CA ALA A 47 9.21 -17.88 7.37
C ALA A 47 10.07 -16.71 7.87
N ASP A 48 11.36 -16.95 8.10
CA ASP A 48 12.35 -15.92 8.48
C ASP A 48 12.63 -14.92 7.34
N SER A 49 11.86 -14.99 6.26
CA SER A 49 11.99 -14.08 5.13
C SER A 49 11.47 -12.69 5.48
N GLU A 50 12.30 -11.68 5.29
CA GLU A 50 11.94 -10.28 5.48
C GLU A 50 10.78 -9.84 4.54
N PHE A 51 10.70 -10.46 3.36
CA PHE A 51 9.67 -10.21 2.34
C PHE A 51 8.85 -11.48 2.07
N THR A 52 7.53 -11.32 1.99
CA THR A 52 6.60 -12.44 1.79
C THR A 52 6.50 -12.88 0.33
N LEU A 53 6.85 -12.01 -0.61
CA LEU A 53 6.87 -12.30 -2.05
C LEU A 53 8.13 -13.05 -2.51
N GLY A 54 9.09 -13.27 -1.61
CA GLY A 54 10.38 -13.89 -1.90
C GLY A 54 11.52 -12.88 -1.97
N GLU A 55 12.57 -13.18 -2.74
CA GLU A 55 13.76 -12.33 -2.85
C GLU A 55 13.52 -11.18 -3.85
N PRO A 56 13.57 -9.91 -3.43
CA PRO A 56 13.40 -8.77 -4.33
C PRO A 56 14.60 -8.58 -5.27
N ASP A 57 14.36 -8.03 -6.47
CA ASP A 57 15.42 -7.61 -7.38
C ASP A 57 16.21 -6.40 -6.85
N LEU A 58 15.55 -5.56 -6.05
CA LEU A 58 16.18 -4.40 -5.41
C LEU A 58 15.60 -4.19 -4.02
N VAL A 59 16.47 -4.13 -3.02
CA VAL A 59 16.11 -3.76 -1.64
C VAL A 59 16.61 -2.34 -1.36
N LEU A 60 15.74 -1.51 -0.81
CA LEU A 60 16.04 -0.14 -0.42
C LEU A 60 15.87 0.02 1.08
N ASP A 61 16.91 0.49 1.76
CA ASP A 61 16.82 0.88 3.16
C ASP A 61 16.26 2.30 3.28
N ILE A 62 15.18 2.46 4.02
CA ILE A 62 14.66 3.79 4.38
C ILE A 62 15.50 4.34 5.52
N PRO A 63 15.97 5.61 5.45
CA PRO A 63 16.69 6.21 6.56
C PRO A 63 15.93 6.06 7.89
N PRO A 64 16.60 5.60 8.97
CA PRO A 64 15.94 5.30 10.24
C PRO A 64 15.16 6.50 10.80
N GLN A 65 13.94 6.24 11.25
CA GLN A 65 13.01 7.25 11.75
C GLN A 65 12.86 7.13 13.27
N LYS A 66 13.31 8.14 14.00
CA LYS A 66 13.11 8.20 15.46
C LYS A 66 11.66 8.57 15.79
N ILE A 67 11.03 7.78 16.63
CA ILE A 67 9.63 7.92 17.04
C ILE A 67 9.58 8.17 18.54
N PRO A 68 8.98 9.29 18.98
CA PRO A 68 8.85 9.59 20.41
C PRO A 68 7.83 8.66 21.08
N ALA A 69 7.91 8.53 22.40
CA ALA A 69 6.97 7.73 23.17
C ALA A 69 5.53 8.22 23.07
N THR A 70 5.32 9.55 23.02
CA THR A 70 4.00 10.18 23.05
C THR A 70 3.97 11.41 22.15
N GLY A 71 2.76 11.92 21.87
CA GLY A 71 2.54 13.11 21.07
C GLY A 71 1.99 12.82 19.67
N VAL A 72 1.76 13.89 18.92
CA VAL A 72 1.33 13.83 17.53
C VAL A 72 2.57 13.90 16.63
N ILE A 73 2.61 13.05 15.61
CA ILE A 73 3.72 13.03 14.65
C ILE A 73 3.18 13.51 13.32
N ASP A 74 3.77 14.59 12.80
CA ASP A 74 3.45 15.08 11.47
C ASP A 74 3.93 14.11 10.37
N TYR A 75 3.31 14.20 9.20
CA TYR A 75 3.76 13.46 8.03
C TYR A 75 5.22 13.74 7.72
N ARG A 76 5.99 12.69 7.46
CA ARG A 76 7.39 12.79 7.03
C ARG A 76 7.49 12.48 5.55
N TYR A 77 8.26 13.30 4.85
CA TYR A 77 8.55 13.10 3.42
C TYR A 77 10.01 12.70 3.30
N VAL A 78 10.24 11.45 2.99
CA VAL A 78 11.59 10.85 2.97
C VAL A 78 11.98 10.52 1.54
N PRO A 79 12.98 11.22 0.97
CA PRO A 79 13.50 10.85 -0.35
C PRO A 79 14.38 9.60 -0.25
N VAL A 80 14.20 8.67 -1.19
CA VAL A 80 15.00 7.45 -1.32
C VAL A 80 15.50 7.33 -2.75
N ASN A 81 16.81 7.18 -2.93
CA ASN A 81 17.40 7.04 -4.24
C ASN A 81 17.23 5.61 -4.75
N LEU A 82 16.71 5.46 -5.96
CA LEU A 82 16.59 4.16 -6.62
C LEU A 82 17.91 3.70 -7.24
N ASN A 83 18.78 4.63 -7.61
CA ASN A 83 20.07 4.38 -8.28
C ASN A 83 19.95 3.51 -9.54
N LEU A 84 18.83 3.61 -10.25
CA LEU A 84 18.60 2.89 -11.49
C LEU A 84 19.29 3.57 -12.65
N ASP A 85 20.15 2.83 -13.37
CA ASP A 85 20.86 3.25 -14.57
C ASP A 85 20.05 3.02 -15.85
N ARG A 86 19.00 2.21 -15.78
CA ARG A 86 18.10 1.88 -16.88
C ARG A 86 16.64 1.93 -16.44
N ASP A 87 15.76 2.03 -17.42
CA ASP A 87 14.32 1.89 -17.18
C ASP A 87 14.01 0.44 -16.76
N VAL A 88 13.15 0.28 -15.76
CA VAL A 88 12.68 -1.03 -15.27
C VAL A 88 11.17 -1.08 -15.21
N TRP A 89 10.63 -2.28 -15.24
CA TRP A 89 9.18 -2.52 -15.15
C TRP A 89 8.84 -3.11 -13.79
N LEU A 90 8.27 -2.30 -12.93
CA LEU A 90 7.82 -2.73 -11.61
C LEU A 90 6.67 -3.73 -11.73
N GLN A 91 6.86 -4.93 -11.18
CA GLN A 91 5.89 -6.01 -11.09
C GLN A 91 5.20 -6.02 -9.74
N ALA A 92 5.96 -5.80 -8.67
CA ALA A 92 5.45 -5.77 -7.31
C ALA A 92 6.31 -4.89 -6.41
N MET A 93 5.71 -4.46 -5.30
CA MET A 93 6.39 -3.72 -4.24
C MET A 93 5.92 -4.23 -2.89
N GLU A 94 6.85 -4.48 -2.00
CA GLU A 94 6.58 -4.89 -0.64
C GLU A 94 7.36 -4.03 0.36
N PHE A 95 6.74 -3.72 1.48
CA PHE A 95 7.38 -3.01 2.59
C PHE A 95 7.58 -3.97 3.76
N ALA A 96 8.79 -3.98 4.30
CA ALA A 96 9.16 -4.68 5.53
C ALA A 96 9.34 -3.65 6.66
N PRO A 97 8.30 -3.40 7.49
CA PRO A 97 8.37 -2.45 8.58
C PRO A 97 9.41 -2.84 9.62
N GLY A 98 10.24 -1.88 10.05
CA GLY A 98 11.18 -2.08 11.15
C GLY A 98 10.47 -2.13 12.51
N ASP A 99 9.46 -1.29 12.71
CA ASP A 99 8.60 -1.33 13.89
C ASP A 99 7.11 -1.19 13.51
N ARG A 100 6.42 -2.34 13.43
CA ARG A 100 5.01 -2.43 13.05
C ARG A 100 4.06 -1.75 14.04
N GLN A 101 4.49 -1.46 15.28
CA GLN A 101 3.65 -0.82 16.29
C GLN A 101 3.49 0.68 16.07
N VAL A 102 4.43 1.30 15.36
CA VAL A 102 4.45 2.75 15.16
C VAL A 102 4.22 3.17 13.71
N LEU A 103 4.54 2.33 12.74
CA LEU A 103 4.32 2.65 11.33
C LEU A 103 2.85 2.48 10.97
N HIS A 104 2.16 3.63 10.71
CA HIS A 104 0.74 3.63 10.39
C HIS A 104 0.49 3.44 8.89
N HIS A 105 1.17 4.20 8.03
CA HIS A 105 1.15 3.94 6.59
C HIS A 105 2.31 4.62 5.86
N ILE A 106 2.59 4.12 4.67
CA ILE A 106 3.50 4.72 3.69
C ILE A 106 2.78 4.85 2.37
N ILE A 107 2.97 5.99 1.69
CA ILE A 107 2.63 6.15 0.27
C ILE A 107 3.94 6.43 -0.46
N ALA A 108 4.22 5.63 -1.50
CA ALA A 108 5.42 5.78 -2.32
C ALA A 108 5.08 6.48 -3.64
N TYR A 109 5.78 7.57 -3.90
CA TYR A 109 5.67 8.34 -5.14
C TYR A 109 6.96 8.21 -5.93
N GLU A 110 6.87 7.90 -7.23
CA GLU A 110 7.98 8.04 -8.16
C GLU A 110 8.16 9.52 -8.50
N THR A 111 9.36 10.03 -8.28
CA THR A 111 9.78 11.38 -8.67
C THR A 111 10.76 11.28 -9.84
N LYS A 112 10.35 11.79 -11.00
CA LYS A 112 11.15 11.71 -12.23
C LYS A 112 12.26 12.75 -12.26
N PRO A 113 13.40 12.46 -12.93
CA PRO A 113 14.46 13.44 -13.13
C PRO A 113 13.95 14.72 -13.77
N ALA A 114 14.57 15.84 -13.45
CA ALA A 114 14.24 17.14 -14.03
C ALA A 114 14.25 17.06 -15.57
N GLY A 115 13.18 17.58 -16.21
CA GLY A 115 13.00 17.57 -17.66
C GLY A 115 12.33 16.30 -18.23
N LYS A 116 12.22 15.21 -17.47
CA LYS A 116 11.47 14.00 -17.88
C LYS A 116 10.04 13.95 -17.33
N SER A 117 9.71 14.81 -16.39
CA SER A 117 8.36 14.90 -15.84
C SER A 117 7.42 15.54 -16.87
N LYS A 118 6.69 14.71 -17.59
CA LYS A 118 5.47 15.14 -18.27
C LYS A 118 4.34 15.11 -17.23
N SER A 119 4.32 16.06 -16.30
CA SER A 119 3.16 16.28 -15.42
C SER A 119 1.95 16.58 -16.30
N LYS A 120 1.31 15.53 -16.78
CA LYS A 120 -0.06 15.66 -17.26
C LYS A 120 -0.93 15.91 -16.03
N ARG A 121 -1.69 17.01 -16.05
CA ARG A 121 -2.75 17.35 -15.10
C ARG A 121 -3.37 16.11 -14.42
N GLY A 122 -2.95 15.78 -13.24
CA GLY A 122 -3.44 14.61 -12.48
C GLY A 122 -2.78 14.43 -11.14
N ASP A 123 -1.55 14.89 -10.97
CA ASP A 123 -0.90 14.96 -9.68
C ASP A 123 -1.23 16.30 -9.02
N SER A 124 -2.31 16.29 -8.24
CA SER A 124 -2.73 17.46 -7.48
C SER A 124 -1.83 17.72 -6.25
N SER A 125 -0.93 16.80 -5.93
CA SER A 125 -0.04 16.90 -4.76
C SER A 125 1.33 17.47 -5.10
N GLY A 126 1.77 17.45 -6.37
CA GLY A 126 3.13 17.80 -6.78
C GLY A 126 4.20 16.80 -6.31
N GLN A 127 3.79 15.67 -5.78
CA GLN A 127 4.67 14.68 -5.15
C GLN A 127 5.20 13.61 -6.11
N GLY A 128 4.60 13.47 -7.29
CA GLY A 128 4.93 12.45 -8.27
C GLY A 128 3.82 11.41 -8.50
N GLU A 129 4.11 10.35 -9.26
CA GLU A 129 3.15 9.28 -9.50
C GLU A 129 3.14 8.28 -8.34
N ASN A 130 1.97 8.02 -7.74
CA ASN A 130 1.83 6.97 -6.73
C ASN A 130 2.11 5.61 -7.37
N ILE A 131 3.08 4.87 -6.81
CA ILE A 131 3.47 3.55 -7.30
C ILE A 131 3.13 2.41 -6.36
N GLY A 132 2.73 2.71 -5.11
CA GLY A 132 2.34 1.73 -4.11
C GLY A 132 2.35 2.30 -2.72
N GLY A 133 2.16 1.44 -1.72
CA GLY A 133 2.18 1.86 -0.33
C GLY A 133 1.96 0.73 0.66
N PHE A 134 2.07 1.06 1.93
CA PHE A 134 1.88 0.17 3.07
C PHE A 134 0.80 0.70 3.99
N ALA A 135 0.01 -0.21 4.53
CA ALA A 135 -0.81 0.00 5.72
C ALA A 135 -0.92 -1.34 6.49
N PRO A 136 -1.11 -1.35 7.81
CA PRO A 136 -1.30 -2.56 8.57
C PRO A 136 -2.44 -3.42 8.00
N GLY A 137 -2.18 -4.71 7.80
CA GLY A 137 -3.14 -5.67 7.23
C GLY A 137 -3.29 -5.60 5.70
N ARG A 138 -2.64 -4.66 5.03
CA ARG A 138 -2.61 -4.62 3.57
C ARG A 138 -1.61 -5.63 3.03
N GLN A 139 -2.02 -6.35 1.98
CA GLN A 139 -1.11 -7.21 1.22
C GLN A 139 -0.11 -6.37 0.40
N PRO A 140 1.05 -6.93 0.02
CA PRO A 140 1.96 -6.29 -0.91
C PRO A 140 1.27 -5.84 -2.20
N ASP A 141 1.78 -4.77 -2.81
CA ASP A 141 1.29 -4.31 -4.11
C ASP A 141 1.85 -5.21 -5.22
N VAL A 142 1.01 -6.13 -5.72
CA VAL A 142 1.33 -6.97 -6.86
C VAL A 142 0.44 -6.56 -8.03
N PHE A 143 1.05 -6.21 -9.16
CA PHE A 143 0.28 -5.88 -10.36
C PHE A 143 -0.25 -7.17 -11.01
N HIS A 144 -1.45 -7.05 -11.59
CA HIS A 144 -2.10 -8.16 -12.28
C HIS A 144 -1.18 -8.73 -13.38
N ASP A 145 -1.38 -10.01 -13.73
CA ASP A 145 -0.59 -10.72 -14.73
C ASP A 145 -0.34 -9.91 -15.99
N ASN A 146 0.92 -9.88 -16.40
CA ASN A 146 1.35 -9.17 -17.59
C ASN A 146 1.09 -7.64 -17.55
N SER A 147 0.99 -7.08 -16.34
CA SER A 147 0.89 -5.63 -16.13
C SER A 147 1.99 -5.12 -15.20
N GLY A 148 2.33 -3.85 -15.31
CA GLY A 148 3.35 -3.24 -14.47
C GLY A 148 3.46 -1.75 -14.67
N LYS A 149 4.28 -1.10 -13.85
CA LYS A 149 4.60 0.32 -13.96
C LYS A 149 6.02 0.53 -14.48
N LEU A 150 6.19 1.49 -15.37
CA LEU A 150 7.51 1.89 -15.82
C LEU A 150 8.16 2.81 -14.79
N ILE A 151 9.30 2.41 -14.24
CA ILE A 151 10.18 3.26 -13.45
C ILE A 151 11.32 3.71 -14.33
N THR A 152 11.46 5.01 -14.51
CA THR A 152 12.44 5.58 -15.45
C THR A 152 13.83 5.64 -14.80
N ALA A 153 14.88 5.42 -15.58
CA ALA A 153 16.25 5.62 -15.14
C ALA A 153 16.48 7.01 -14.51
N GLY A 154 17.17 7.02 -13.36
CA GLY A 154 17.42 8.24 -12.59
C GLY A 154 16.22 8.77 -11.80
N SER A 155 15.08 8.06 -11.78
CA SER A 155 13.98 8.35 -10.86
C SER A 155 14.38 8.04 -9.43
N ASN A 156 13.69 8.70 -8.48
CA ASN A 156 13.78 8.44 -7.05
C ASN A 156 12.40 8.19 -6.47
N LEU A 157 12.34 7.72 -5.23
CA LEU A 157 11.10 7.67 -4.46
C LEU A 157 11.01 8.87 -3.52
N LEU A 158 9.81 9.39 -3.38
CA LEU A 158 9.42 10.23 -2.25
C LEU A 158 8.40 9.45 -1.43
N LEU A 159 8.75 9.12 -0.21
CA LEU A 159 7.89 8.38 0.70
C LEU A 159 7.16 9.37 1.61
N GLN A 160 5.84 9.34 1.58
CA GLN A 160 5.01 10.00 2.59
C GLN A 160 4.75 8.98 3.69
N MET A 161 5.37 9.19 4.85
CA MET A 161 5.31 8.27 5.98
C MET A 161 4.50 8.88 7.12
N HIS A 162 3.57 8.10 7.64
CA HIS A 162 2.78 8.45 8.81
C HIS A 162 3.04 7.48 9.95
N TYR A 163 3.27 8.03 11.14
CA TYR A 163 3.57 7.27 12.34
C TYR A 163 2.59 7.57 13.46
N THR A 164 2.41 6.61 14.34
CA THR A 164 1.71 6.77 15.62
C THR A 164 2.65 6.43 16.77
N THR A 165 2.46 7.05 17.92
CA THR A 165 3.24 6.75 19.12
C THR A 165 2.71 5.50 19.82
N SER A 166 3.61 4.71 20.41
CA SER A 166 3.27 3.43 21.08
C SER A 166 3.48 3.45 22.60
N GLY A 167 3.73 4.62 23.19
CA GLY A 167 4.04 4.76 24.62
C GLY A 167 5.51 4.54 24.96
N ARG A 168 6.35 4.19 23.96
CA ARG A 168 7.82 4.04 24.12
C ARG A 168 8.55 4.73 22.98
N GLU A 169 9.72 5.25 23.27
CA GLU A 169 10.65 5.69 22.22
C GLU A 169 11.14 4.48 21.42
N THR A 170 11.17 4.62 20.10
CA THR A 170 11.66 3.59 19.20
C THR A 170 12.25 4.19 17.93
N THR A 171 12.84 3.34 17.11
CA THR A 171 13.36 3.71 15.79
C THR A 171 12.81 2.72 14.76
N ASP A 172 12.13 3.23 13.76
CA ASP A 172 11.69 2.44 12.62
C ASP A 172 12.77 2.46 11.53
N ALA A 173 13.11 1.29 11.01
CA ALA A 173 14.07 1.08 9.92
C ALA A 173 13.42 0.19 8.85
N THR A 174 12.32 0.70 8.29
CA THR A 174 11.58 0.02 7.23
C THR A 174 12.43 -0.16 5.98
N LYS A 175 12.26 -1.30 5.30
CA LYS A 175 12.84 -1.56 3.98
C LYS A 175 11.76 -1.69 2.92
N ILE A 176 12.16 -1.51 1.66
CA ILE A 176 11.30 -1.70 0.49
C ILE A 176 11.92 -2.74 -0.40
N GLY A 177 11.17 -3.78 -0.74
CA GLY A 177 11.49 -4.74 -1.78
C GLY A 177 10.80 -4.35 -3.08
N LEU A 178 11.55 -4.26 -4.16
CA LEU A 178 11.04 -4.02 -5.51
C LEU A 178 11.29 -5.25 -6.36
N PHE A 179 10.25 -5.68 -7.07
CA PHE A 179 10.29 -6.84 -7.97
C PHE A 179 10.03 -6.35 -9.39
N PHE A 180 10.86 -6.78 -10.33
CA PHE A 180 10.81 -6.29 -11.69
C PHE A 180 10.46 -7.40 -12.67
N HIS A 181 9.84 -7.01 -13.78
CA HIS A 181 9.68 -7.90 -14.92
C HIS A 181 10.97 -7.99 -15.71
N ASP A 182 11.33 -9.18 -16.18
CA ASP A 182 12.47 -9.40 -17.10
C ASP A 182 12.25 -8.72 -18.45
N LYS A 183 10.99 -8.57 -18.86
CA LYS A 183 10.56 -7.99 -20.14
C LYS A 183 9.43 -7.01 -19.93
N PRO A 184 9.26 -6.03 -20.84
CA PRO A 184 8.12 -5.13 -20.78
C PRO A 184 6.78 -5.88 -20.69
N PRO A 185 5.91 -5.58 -19.72
CA PRO A 185 4.61 -6.21 -19.64
C PRO A 185 3.70 -5.73 -20.76
N LYS A 186 2.67 -6.52 -21.08
CA LYS A 186 1.68 -6.19 -22.11
C LYS A 186 0.87 -4.95 -21.76
N HIS A 187 0.58 -4.76 -20.47
CA HIS A 187 -0.28 -3.68 -19.98
C HIS A 187 0.50 -2.76 -19.05
N ILE A 188 0.49 -1.47 -19.39
CA ILE A 188 1.12 -0.43 -18.56
C ILE A 188 0.08 0.10 -17.61
N MET A 189 0.35 -0.02 -16.31
CA MET A 189 -0.52 0.50 -15.25
C MET A 189 -0.22 1.98 -15.01
N SER A 190 -1.27 2.77 -14.90
CA SER A 190 -1.18 4.15 -14.42
C SER A 190 -2.29 4.40 -13.40
N GLY A 191 -1.95 5.11 -12.34
CA GLY A 191 -2.89 5.45 -11.29
C GLY A 191 -3.69 6.70 -11.61
N GLY A 192 -4.83 6.85 -10.93
CA GLY A 192 -5.59 8.08 -10.98
C GLY A 192 -6.65 8.12 -9.89
N VAL A 193 -6.96 9.32 -9.44
CA VAL A 193 -7.96 9.55 -8.39
C VAL A 193 -9.23 10.15 -9.01
N ALA A 194 -10.37 9.57 -8.70
CA ALA A 194 -11.68 10.18 -8.88
C ALA A 194 -12.16 10.66 -7.51
N GLY A 195 -12.37 11.96 -7.35
CA GLY A 195 -12.74 12.49 -6.04
C GLY A 195 -13.18 13.95 -6.12
N GLN A 196 -13.80 14.40 -5.04
CA GLN A 196 -14.20 15.78 -4.81
C GLN A 196 -13.31 16.37 -3.73
N THR A 197 -12.44 17.31 -4.10
CA THR A 197 -11.49 17.94 -3.17
C THR A 197 -11.99 19.26 -2.59
N ARG A 198 -13.03 19.85 -3.18
CA ARG A 198 -13.66 21.09 -2.70
C ARG A 198 -15.04 20.78 -2.17
N PHE A 199 -15.14 20.60 -0.86
CA PHE A 199 -16.41 20.35 -0.18
C PHE A 199 -16.39 20.94 1.22
N MET A 200 -17.59 21.11 1.76
CA MET A 200 -17.79 21.51 3.14
C MET A 200 -18.84 20.56 3.72
N VAL A 201 -18.49 19.93 4.84
CA VAL A 201 -19.44 19.13 5.60
C VAL A 201 -20.13 20.07 6.60
N PRO A 202 -21.46 20.29 6.51
CA PRO A 202 -22.16 21.16 7.47
C PRO A 202 -22.04 20.61 8.89
N PRO A 203 -21.90 21.49 9.91
CA PRO A 203 -21.91 21.06 11.30
C PRO A 203 -23.19 20.28 11.64
N GLY A 204 -23.06 19.15 12.31
CA GLY A 204 -24.21 18.31 12.72
C GLY A 204 -24.82 17.45 11.60
N ALA A 205 -24.29 17.46 10.40
CA ALA A 205 -24.74 16.58 9.33
C ALA A 205 -24.52 15.11 9.72
N LYS A 206 -25.61 14.32 9.77
CA LYS A 206 -25.53 12.86 10.04
C LYS A 206 -25.04 12.09 8.82
N GLU A 207 -25.39 12.58 7.62
CA GLU A 207 -24.94 12.04 6.33
C GLU A 207 -24.61 13.22 5.42
N HIS A 208 -23.46 13.13 4.73
CA HIS A 208 -23.07 14.10 3.71
C HIS A 208 -22.55 13.35 2.49
N LYS A 209 -23.36 13.32 1.43
CA LYS A 209 -22.99 12.61 0.19
C LYS A 209 -22.15 13.52 -0.68
N LEU A 210 -20.99 13.01 -1.07
CA LEU A 210 -20.08 13.63 -2.03
C LEU A 210 -19.95 12.70 -3.23
N SER A 211 -19.84 13.28 -4.42
CA SER A 211 -19.58 12.52 -5.64
C SER A 211 -18.46 13.17 -6.41
N GLY A 212 -17.59 12.34 -6.94
CA GLY A 212 -16.55 12.74 -7.88
C GLY A 212 -16.56 11.79 -9.06
N THR A 213 -16.36 12.32 -10.25
CA THR A 213 -16.29 11.52 -11.48
C THR A 213 -14.99 11.76 -12.19
N LYS A 214 -14.46 10.70 -12.79
CA LYS A 214 -13.30 10.75 -13.68
C LYS A 214 -13.62 9.97 -14.93
N LEU A 215 -13.44 10.62 -16.10
CA LEU A 215 -13.53 9.90 -17.36
C LEU A 215 -12.33 8.95 -17.48
N VAL A 216 -12.62 7.67 -17.70
CA VAL A 216 -11.63 6.66 -18.01
C VAL A 216 -11.65 6.44 -19.51
N GLU A 217 -10.59 6.86 -20.20
CA GLU A 217 -10.49 6.82 -21.67
C GLU A 217 -9.93 5.49 -22.20
N ARG A 218 -9.57 4.57 -21.31
CA ARG A 218 -8.98 3.25 -21.63
C ARG A 218 -9.60 2.20 -20.72
N ASP A 219 -9.37 0.92 -21.05
CA ASP A 219 -9.77 -0.16 -20.17
C ASP A 219 -9.16 0.02 -18.78
N ALA A 220 -10.00 -0.12 -17.76
CA ALA A 220 -9.63 -0.03 -16.36
C ALA A 220 -9.95 -1.35 -15.65
N TYR A 221 -9.11 -1.71 -14.68
CA TYR A 221 -9.24 -2.86 -13.83
C TYR A 221 -9.48 -2.39 -12.39
#